data_bced49a6b6fcd78ca0abb3b0b545b018
#
_entry.id   bced49a6b6fcd78ca0abb3b0b545b018
#
_cell.length_a   1.000
_cell.length_b   1.000
_cell.length_c   1.000
_cell.angle_alpha   90.00
_cell.angle_beta   90.00
_cell.angle_gamma   90.00
#
_symmetry.space_group_name_H-M   'P 1'
#
loop_
_entity.id
_entity.type
_entity.pdbx_description
1 polymer ?
#
loop_
_entity_poly.entity_id
_entity_poly.type
_entity_poly.pdbx_seq_one_letter_code
_entity_poly.pdbx_strand_id
1 'polypeptide(L)'
;PAEEAGDLLKRAKARARTLLDELRPADSALVVSTPAIDRAPGDNLFDLEKTRLELEDLELGGGPFDLLHAIDDAIGKAASLSADIREICIFTDHQAGSLPAKEERSLEFLASRLTALDPAPSITLVDCGAPETSNHRIVEFKSDSLVTGTDAAIGFHARVTPAPGAGGLHLRVTVNGEVIASRPLEEEGPATRELSFSHRFSSAGTARVSAELVGEGAGDGLPGDDARHLVIEVLDRLEVPIIQDSPDKGRAGGGHWLDLALFPRYGEGQPPKVIFRPVILGSAESGILARSRVLVLSGISSAEPRELELIENFVRRGGGLLVFADAGTDRLFANDRLWQ
;
A
#
# COMPACT_ATOMS: atom_id res chain seq x y z
N PRO A 1 13.14 -18.78 -1.76
CA PRO A 1 12.35 -17.56 -2.06
C PRO A 1 13.22 -16.38 -2.46
N ALA A 2 14.14 -15.94 -1.60
CA ALA A 2 15.20 -15.02 -1.99
C ALA A 2 16.17 -15.65 -2.99
N GLU A 3 16.23 -16.95 -3.08
CA GLU A 3 17.10 -17.69 -4.00
C GLU A 3 16.68 -17.55 -5.46
N GLU A 4 15.39 -17.58 -5.80
CA GLU A 4 14.95 -17.51 -7.21
C GLU A 4 14.88 -16.10 -7.77
N ALA A 5 14.42 -15.13 -6.99
CA ALA A 5 14.58 -13.73 -7.39
C ALA A 5 16.07 -13.34 -7.45
N GLY A 6 16.89 -13.92 -6.57
CA GLY A 6 18.36 -13.90 -6.66
C GLY A 6 18.87 -14.56 -7.95
N ASP A 7 18.23 -15.61 -8.44
CA ASP A 7 18.60 -16.29 -9.68
C ASP A 7 18.20 -15.51 -10.95
N LEU A 8 17.08 -14.77 -10.92
CA LEU A 8 16.70 -13.84 -12.00
C LEU A 8 17.71 -12.68 -12.09
N LEU A 9 18.05 -12.07 -10.96
CA LEU A 9 19.06 -11.03 -10.90
C LEU A 9 20.45 -11.56 -11.33
N LYS A 10 20.85 -12.75 -10.89
CA LYS A 10 22.11 -13.39 -11.33
C LYS A 10 22.13 -13.62 -12.84
N ARG A 11 20.99 -14.04 -13.43
CA ARG A 11 20.87 -14.19 -14.89
C ARG A 11 20.98 -12.86 -15.62
N ALA A 12 20.31 -11.82 -15.12
CA ALA A 12 20.41 -10.49 -15.68
C ALA A 12 21.86 -9.97 -15.61
N LYS A 13 22.52 -10.09 -14.45
CA LYS A 13 23.94 -9.74 -14.29
C LYS A 13 24.85 -10.51 -15.25
N ALA A 14 24.66 -11.84 -15.38
CA ALA A 14 25.47 -12.67 -16.27
C ALA A 14 25.32 -12.22 -17.75
N ARG A 15 24.10 -11.95 -18.20
CA ARG A 15 23.85 -11.45 -19.56
C ARG A 15 24.40 -10.04 -19.78
N ALA A 16 24.21 -9.14 -18.80
CA ALA A 16 24.79 -7.80 -18.88
C ALA A 16 26.32 -7.84 -18.90
N ARG A 17 26.94 -8.73 -18.11
CA ARG A 17 28.39 -8.95 -18.11
C ARG A 17 28.87 -9.38 -19.49
N THR A 18 28.18 -10.36 -20.12
CA THR A 18 28.52 -10.79 -21.47
C THR A 18 28.53 -9.65 -22.47
N LEU A 19 27.54 -8.74 -22.42
CA LEU A 19 27.50 -7.55 -23.26
C LEU A 19 28.63 -6.58 -22.93
N LEU A 20 28.95 -6.35 -21.66
CA LEU A 20 30.06 -5.49 -21.25
C LEU A 20 31.44 -6.04 -21.69
N ASP A 21 31.57 -7.37 -21.78
CA ASP A 21 32.81 -8.02 -22.21
C ASP A 21 33.03 -7.93 -23.74
N GLU A 22 31.97 -7.67 -24.52
CA GLU A 22 32.05 -7.39 -25.96
C GLU A 22 32.45 -5.96 -26.28
N LEU A 23 32.35 -5.03 -25.30
CA LEU A 23 32.71 -3.62 -25.48
C LEU A 23 34.21 -3.43 -25.56
N ARG A 24 34.64 -2.45 -26.39
CA ARG A 24 36.03 -2.06 -26.56
C ARG A 24 36.44 -1.06 -25.48
N PRO A 25 37.74 -0.87 -25.23
CA PRO A 25 38.21 0.11 -24.23
C PRO A 25 37.80 1.55 -24.49
N ALA A 26 37.41 1.88 -25.74
CA ALA A 26 36.95 3.21 -26.13
C ALA A 26 35.41 3.38 -25.98
N ASP A 27 34.70 2.27 -25.76
CA ASP A 27 33.26 2.31 -25.57
C ASP A 27 32.95 2.69 -24.12
N SER A 28 31.75 3.16 -23.87
CA SER A 28 31.26 3.60 -22.57
C SER A 28 29.97 2.89 -22.21
N ALA A 29 29.77 2.56 -20.95
CA ALA A 29 28.54 1.94 -20.46
C ALA A 29 28.12 2.53 -19.11
N LEU A 30 26.83 2.42 -18.80
CA LEU A 30 26.22 2.84 -17.56
C LEU A 30 25.12 1.85 -17.16
N VAL A 31 25.06 1.51 -15.89
CA VAL A 31 23.95 0.71 -15.31
C VAL A 31 22.92 1.64 -14.69
N VAL A 32 21.65 1.41 -15.04
CA VAL A 32 20.48 2.05 -14.42
C VAL A 32 19.66 0.96 -13.75
N SER A 33 19.46 1.05 -12.45
CA SER A 33 18.66 0.10 -11.68
C SER A 33 17.33 0.71 -11.25
N THR A 34 16.30 -0.14 -11.10
CA THR A 34 15.03 0.25 -10.48
C THR A 34 14.76 -0.58 -9.23
N PRO A 35 14.28 0.00 -8.11
CA PRO A 35 14.12 1.45 -7.92
C PRO A 35 15.46 2.17 -8.04
N ALA A 36 15.44 3.38 -8.58
CA ALA A 36 16.63 4.20 -8.66
C ALA A 36 17.22 4.34 -7.26
N ILE A 37 18.38 3.74 -7.04
CA ILE A 37 19.18 4.06 -5.87
C ILE A 37 19.71 5.47 -6.18
N ASP A 38 19.35 6.44 -5.33
CA ASP A 38 19.87 7.81 -5.40
C ASP A 38 21.40 7.76 -5.21
N ARG A 39 22.10 7.47 -6.28
CA ARG A 39 23.54 7.61 -6.35
C ARG A 39 23.82 8.92 -7.05
N ALA A 40 24.44 9.83 -6.31
CA ALA A 40 24.94 11.06 -6.91
C ALA A 40 25.80 10.70 -8.12
N PRO A 41 25.60 11.36 -9.28
CA PRO A 41 26.41 11.12 -10.46
C PRO A 41 27.87 11.42 -10.12
N GLY A 42 28.71 10.39 -10.13
CA GLY A 42 30.16 10.56 -9.99
C GLY A 42 30.76 11.06 -11.31
N ASP A 43 31.92 11.73 -11.23
CA ASP A 43 32.60 12.38 -12.38
C ASP A 43 33.00 11.43 -13.53
N ASN A 44 32.90 10.10 -13.39
CA ASN A 44 33.21 9.08 -14.39
C ASN A 44 32.02 8.14 -14.63
N LEU A 45 30.90 8.69 -15.07
CA LEU A 45 29.62 7.96 -15.23
C LEU A 45 29.66 6.79 -16.23
N PHE A 46 30.65 6.76 -17.13
CA PHE A 46 30.68 5.86 -18.30
C PHE A 46 31.93 4.99 -18.36
N ASP A 47 32.67 4.86 -17.28
CA ASP A 47 33.87 4.01 -17.20
C ASP A 47 33.45 2.53 -17.11
N LEU A 48 33.94 1.71 -18.05
CA LEU A 48 33.58 0.29 -18.14
C LEU A 48 33.96 -0.52 -16.89
N GLU A 49 35.11 -0.24 -16.27
CA GLU A 49 35.53 -0.97 -15.06
C GLU A 49 34.61 -0.59 -13.87
N LYS A 50 34.26 0.67 -13.76
CA LYS A 50 33.31 1.12 -12.74
C LYS A 50 31.93 0.53 -12.96
N THR A 51 31.44 0.50 -14.21
CA THR A 51 30.16 -0.12 -14.59
C THR A 51 30.13 -1.61 -14.27
N ARG A 52 31.25 -2.34 -14.45
CA ARG A 52 31.36 -3.74 -14.05
C ARG A 52 31.23 -3.93 -12.54
N LEU A 53 31.90 -3.10 -11.75
CA LEU A 53 31.79 -3.14 -10.29
C LEU A 53 30.37 -2.80 -9.83
N GLU A 54 29.75 -1.77 -10.40
CA GLU A 54 28.35 -1.40 -10.10
C GLU A 54 27.38 -2.51 -10.44
N LEU A 55 27.57 -3.22 -11.54
CA LEU A 55 26.76 -4.39 -11.91
C LEU A 55 26.89 -5.53 -10.89
N GLU A 56 28.09 -5.79 -10.38
CA GLU A 56 28.32 -6.82 -9.36
C GLU A 56 27.66 -6.46 -8.02
N ASP A 57 27.69 -5.17 -7.65
CA ASP A 57 27.16 -4.66 -6.40
C ASP A 57 25.62 -4.49 -6.38
N LEU A 58 24.94 -4.71 -7.53
CA LEU A 58 23.49 -4.64 -7.57
C LEU A 58 22.87 -5.69 -6.64
N GLU A 59 21.95 -5.25 -5.79
CA GLU A 59 21.15 -6.09 -4.91
C GLU A 59 19.66 -5.96 -5.24
N LEU A 60 18.87 -6.96 -4.83
CA LEU A 60 17.41 -6.89 -4.96
C LEU A 60 16.86 -5.78 -4.06
N GLY A 61 16.19 -4.82 -4.66
CA GLY A 61 15.49 -3.76 -3.96
C GLY A 61 14.07 -4.14 -3.59
N GLY A 62 13.56 -3.63 -2.47
CA GLY A 62 12.18 -3.85 -1.99
C GLY A 62 11.22 -2.69 -2.28
N GLY A 63 11.56 -1.77 -3.17
CA GLY A 63 10.78 -0.58 -3.48
C GLY A 63 9.77 -0.77 -4.62
N PRO A 64 8.89 0.22 -4.85
CA PRO A 64 8.00 0.22 -6.00
C PRO A 64 8.81 0.25 -7.29
N PHE A 65 8.40 -0.57 -8.25
CA PHE A 65 9.01 -0.69 -9.55
C PHE A 65 8.34 0.24 -10.57
N ASP A 66 9.12 1.05 -11.27
CA ASP A 66 8.65 1.94 -12.33
C ASP A 66 9.61 1.84 -13.54
N LEU A 67 9.25 0.96 -14.49
CA LEU A 67 10.04 0.72 -15.68
C LEU A 67 10.08 1.96 -16.59
N LEU A 68 8.97 2.70 -16.71
CA LEU A 68 8.89 3.85 -17.61
C LEU A 68 9.78 4.98 -17.13
N HIS A 69 9.82 5.19 -15.80
CA HIS A 69 10.73 6.17 -15.22
C HIS A 69 12.20 5.77 -15.41
N ALA A 70 12.54 4.50 -15.26
CA ALA A 70 13.90 4.00 -15.51
C ALA A 70 14.32 4.17 -16.98
N ILE A 71 13.41 3.91 -17.92
CA ILE A 71 13.67 4.14 -19.34
C ILE A 71 13.87 5.63 -19.61
N ASP A 72 13.06 6.51 -19.02
CA ASP A 72 13.20 7.96 -19.16
C ASP A 72 14.56 8.46 -18.65
N ASP A 73 14.99 7.99 -17.49
CA ASP A 73 16.31 8.28 -16.93
C ASP A 73 17.45 7.77 -17.84
N ALA A 74 17.32 6.54 -18.36
CA ALA A 74 18.27 5.97 -19.31
C ALA A 74 18.37 6.81 -20.60
N ILE A 75 17.25 7.28 -21.16
CA ILE A 75 17.22 8.17 -22.31
C ILE A 75 17.93 9.49 -21.99
N GLY A 76 17.66 10.08 -20.81
CA GLY A 76 18.32 11.30 -20.37
C GLY A 76 19.84 11.16 -20.26
N LYS A 77 20.30 10.03 -19.72
CA LYS A 77 21.74 9.71 -19.62
C LYS A 77 22.35 9.42 -20.98
N ALA A 78 21.67 8.68 -21.86
CA ALA A 78 22.12 8.44 -23.23
C ALA A 78 22.25 9.75 -24.04
N ALA A 79 21.42 10.75 -23.76
CA ALA A 79 21.50 12.06 -24.38
C ALA A 79 22.81 12.80 -24.05
N SER A 80 23.39 12.58 -22.89
CA SER A 80 24.63 13.19 -22.44
C SER A 80 25.90 12.51 -23.02
N LEU A 81 25.75 11.34 -23.63
CA LEU A 81 26.84 10.59 -24.26
C LEU A 81 27.15 11.19 -25.65
N SER A 82 28.42 11.47 -25.86
CA SER A 82 28.93 11.77 -27.20
C SER A 82 29.40 10.45 -27.85
N ALA A 83 28.53 9.81 -28.60
CA ALA A 83 28.79 8.51 -29.23
C ALA A 83 28.16 8.43 -30.62
N ASP A 84 28.81 7.73 -31.54
CA ASP A 84 28.32 7.51 -32.92
C ASP A 84 27.17 6.47 -32.93
N ILE A 85 27.16 5.56 -31.98
CA ILE A 85 26.12 4.53 -31.79
C ILE A 85 25.74 4.53 -30.33
N ARG A 86 24.41 4.48 -30.05
CA ARG A 86 23.87 4.38 -28.71
C ARG A 86 22.93 3.18 -28.65
N GLU A 87 23.04 2.43 -27.59
CA GLU A 87 22.14 1.29 -27.31
C GLU A 87 21.64 1.33 -25.87
N ILE A 88 20.35 1.07 -25.68
CA ILE A 88 19.72 0.91 -24.37
C ILE A 88 19.30 -0.55 -24.25
N CYS A 89 19.98 -1.32 -23.38
CA CYS A 89 19.64 -2.70 -23.10
C CYS A 89 18.78 -2.78 -21.85
N ILE A 90 17.56 -3.31 -21.97
CA ILE A 90 16.61 -3.47 -20.88
C ILE A 90 16.56 -4.94 -20.50
N PHE A 91 17.07 -5.27 -19.31
CA PHE A 91 17.03 -6.61 -18.72
C PHE A 91 15.75 -6.75 -17.90
N THR A 92 14.85 -7.63 -18.31
CA THR A 92 13.52 -7.77 -17.69
C THR A 92 13.09 -9.24 -17.66
N ASP A 93 12.28 -9.59 -16.71
CA ASP A 93 11.60 -10.88 -16.62
C ASP A 93 10.20 -10.88 -17.26
N HIS A 94 9.84 -9.81 -17.95
CA HIS A 94 8.56 -9.63 -18.66
C HIS A 94 7.31 -9.78 -17.77
N GLN A 95 7.40 -9.48 -16.47
CA GLN A 95 6.23 -9.52 -15.63
C GLN A 95 5.16 -8.50 -16.09
N ALA A 96 3.90 -8.95 -16.13
CA ALA A 96 2.78 -8.11 -16.56
C ALA A 96 2.57 -6.83 -15.72
N GLY A 97 3.07 -6.82 -14.47
CA GLY A 97 3.06 -5.65 -13.59
C GLY A 97 4.12 -4.60 -13.93
N SER A 98 5.09 -4.95 -14.76
CA SER A 98 6.21 -4.06 -15.12
C SER A 98 5.80 -2.95 -16.10
N LEU A 99 4.71 -3.15 -16.85
CA LEU A 99 4.17 -2.19 -17.80
C LEU A 99 2.68 -1.97 -17.44
N PRO A 100 2.31 -0.86 -16.80
CA PRO A 100 0.91 -0.58 -16.50
C PRO A 100 0.10 -0.39 -17.80
N ALA A 101 -0.98 -1.16 -17.94
CA ALA A 101 -1.81 -1.27 -19.14
C ALA A 101 -2.55 0.01 -19.58
N LYS A 102 -2.29 1.17 -18.95
CA LYS A 102 -3.01 2.44 -19.20
C LYS A 102 -2.12 3.62 -19.57
N GLU A 103 -0.85 3.40 -19.91
CA GLU A 103 0.11 4.49 -20.11
C GLU A 103 0.55 4.65 -21.56
N GLU A 104 -0.36 4.51 -22.54
CA GLU A 104 -0.06 4.80 -23.96
C GLU A 104 0.61 6.17 -24.15
N ARG A 105 0.15 7.20 -23.43
CA ARG A 105 0.72 8.55 -23.51
C ARG A 105 2.15 8.63 -23.00
N SER A 106 2.50 7.89 -21.97
CA SER A 106 3.87 7.82 -21.44
C SER A 106 4.80 7.11 -22.42
N LEU A 107 4.32 6.05 -23.08
CA LEU A 107 5.08 5.36 -24.13
C LEU A 107 5.29 6.25 -25.38
N GLU A 108 4.27 6.98 -25.82
CA GLU A 108 4.39 7.97 -26.90
C GLU A 108 5.39 9.07 -26.57
N PHE A 109 5.37 9.57 -25.33
CA PHE A 109 6.32 10.54 -24.83
C PHE A 109 7.76 10.01 -24.86
N LEU A 110 8.01 8.80 -24.34
CA LEU A 110 9.31 8.14 -24.35
C LEU A 110 9.81 7.91 -25.80
N ALA A 111 8.93 7.45 -26.68
CA ALA A 111 9.24 7.26 -28.09
C ALA A 111 9.66 8.59 -28.77
N SER A 112 8.96 9.67 -28.46
CA SER A 112 9.32 11.00 -28.98
C SER A 112 10.69 11.47 -28.50
N ARG A 113 11.03 11.23 -27.24
CA ARG A 113 12.34 11.56 -26.67
C ARG A 113 13.47 10.73 -27.29
N LEU A 114 13.23 9.44 -27.51
CA LEU A 114 14.21 8.55 -28.17
C LEU A 114 14.52 9.01 -29.59
N THR A 115 13.48 9.33 -30.35
CA THR A 115 13.64 9.78 -31.74
C THR A 115 14.22 11.19 -31.88
N ALA A 116 14.18 12.00 -30.83
CA ALA A 116 14.79 13.33 -30.78
C ALA A 116 16.33 13.30 -30.60
N LEU A 117 16.91 12.16 -30.23
CA LEU A 117 18.34 11.99 -30.10
C LEU A 117 18.99 11.72 -31.47
N ASP A 118 20.15 12.32 -31.74
CA ASP A 118 20.93 12.11 -32.96
C ASP A 118 22.35 11.62 -32.58
N PRO A 119 22.73 10.39 -32.95
CA PRO A 119 21.86 9.31 -33.46
C PRO A 119 20.87 8.80 -32.43
N ALA A 120 19.67 8.40 -32.88
CA ALA A 120 18.68 7.77 -32.02
C ALA A 120 19.21 6.44 -31.50
N PRO A 121 19.06 6.13 -30.18
CA PRO A 121 19.50 4.87 -29.63
C PRO A 121 18.62 3.69 -30.09
N SER A 122 19.25 2.54 -30.31
CA SER A 122 18.53 1.28 -30.42
C SER A 122 18.11 0.79 -29.03
N ILE A 123 16.97 0.09 -28.95
CA ILE A 123 16.51 -0.55 -27.71
C ILE A 123 16.53 -2.06 -27.89
N THR A 124 17.24 -2.74 -27.01
CA THR A 124 17.31 -4.18 -26.95
C THR A 124 16.66 -4.66 -25.67
N LEU A 125 15.61 -5.48 -25.78
CA LEU A 125 14.98 -6.15 -24.64
C LEU A 125 15.68 -7.51 -24.45
N VAL A 126 16.22 -7.71 -23.25
CA VAL A 126 16.89 -8.97 -22.86
C VAL A 126 15.99 -9.68 -21.86
N ASP A 127 15.37 -10.78 -22.31
CA ASP A 127 14.54 -11.60 -21.45
C ASP A 127 15.39 -12.36 -20.42
N CYS A 128 15.23 -12.05 -19.15
CA CYS A 128 15.88 -12.70 -18.03
C CYS A 128 14.93 -13.62 -17.26
N GLY A 129 13.68 -13.74 -17.73
CA GLY A 129 12.67 -14.60 -17.14
C GLY A 129 13.08 -16.08 -17.14
N ALA A 130 12.48 -16.85 -16.24
CA ALA A 130 12.55 -18.28 -16.29
C ALA A 130 11.56 -18.82 -17.33
N PRO A 131 11.89 -19.86 -18.11
CA PRO A 131 10.91 -20.50 -18.94
C PRO A 131 9.82 -21.11 -18.04
N GLU A 132 8.58 -20.70 -18.26
CA GLU A 132 7.35 -21.20 -17.62
C GLU A 132 7.54 -21.68 -16.18
N THR A 133 7.71 -20.78 -15.24
CA THR A 133 7.63 -21.09 -13.82
C THR A 133 6.17 -21.11 -13.40
N SER A 134 5.75 -22.25 -12.88
CA SER A 134 4.50 -22.36 -12.14
C SER A 134 4.52 -21.36 -11.00
N ASN A 135 3.57 -20.41 -10.96
CA ASN A 135 3.50 -19.37 -9.95
C ASN A 135 2.16 -19.38 -9.24
N HIS A 136 2.18 -19.56 -7.93
CA HIS A 136 1.04 -19.29 -7.04
C HIS A 136 1.14 -17.86 -6.57
N ARG A 137 0.03 -17.21 -6.30
CA ARG A 137 0.08 -15.85 -5.76
C ARG A 137 -1.15 -15.48 -4.96
N ILE A 138 -0.94 -14.67 -3.96
CA ILE A 138 -2.01 -13.94 -3.29
C ILE A 138 -2.18 -12.61 -4.03
N VAL A 139 -3.22 -12.55 -4.87
CA VAL A 139 -3.53 -11.36 -5.68
C VAL A 139 -3.96 -10.19 -4.80
N GLU A 140 -4.76 -10.50 -3.77
CA GLU A 140 -5.30 -9.51 -2.84
C GLU A 140 -5.49 -10.14 -1.45
N PHE A 141 -5.18 -9.37 -0.41
CA PHE A 141 -5.54 -9.68 0.97
C PHE A 141 -6.01 -8.41 1.64
N LYS A 142 -7.25 -8.41 2.12
CA LYS A 142 -7.88 -7.23 2.74
C LYS A 142 -8.72 -7.63 3.93
N SER A 143 -9.04 -6.65 4.76
CA SER A 143 -9.98 -6.74 5.87
C SER A 143 -11.16 -5.79 5.65
N ASP A 144 -12.28 -6.06 6.34
CA ASP A 144 -13.44 -5.17 6.32
C ASP A 144 -13.11 -3.77 6.86
N SER A 145 -12.13 -3.69 7.77
CA SER A 145 -11.62 -2.46 8.37
C SER A 145 -10.18 -2.65 8.83
N LEU A 146 -9.39 -1.57 8.88
CA LEU A 146 -8.07 -1.57 9.50
C LEU A 146 -8.11 -1.23 11.00
N VAL A 147 -9.28 -0.92 11.53
CA VAL A 147 -9.52 -0.64 12.95
C VAL A 147 -10.70 -1.47 13.43
N THR A 148 -10.56 -2.14 14.56
CA THR A 148 -11.63 -2.93 15.17
C THR A 148 -11.60 -2.81 16.69
N GLY A 149 -12.65 -3.25 17.34
CA GLY A 149 -12.70 -3.37 18.80
C GLY A 149 -12.30 -4.76 19.29
N THR A 150 -11.86 -4.87 20.56
CA THR A 150 -11.71 -6.17 21.22
C THR A 150 -13.02 -6.94 21.19
N ASP A 151 -12.95 -8.26 20.97
CA ASP A 151 -14.08 -9.20 20.83
C ASP A 151 -15.08 -8.88 19.70
N ALA A 152 -14.83 -7.84 18.90
CA ALA A 152 -15.58 -7.61 17.67
C ALA A 152 -15.09 -8.55 16.58
N ALA A 153 -16.02 -9.17 15.85
CA ALA A 153 -15.65 -9.98 14.69
C ALA A 153 -15.25 -9.06 13.53
N ILE A 154 -14.11 -9.37 12.91
CA ILE A 154 -13.66 -8.69 11.69
C ILE A 154 -13.45 -9.75 10.60
N GLY A 155 -13.89 -9.44 9.38
CA GLY A 155 -13.69 -10.30 8.21
C GLY A 155 -12.37 -9.99 7.51
N PHE A 156 -11.76 -11.04 6.97
CA PHE A 156 -10.59 -10.99 6.10
C PHE A 156 -10.92 -11.72 4.80
N HIS A 157 -10.48 -11.17 3.69
CA HIS A 157 -10.74 -11.68 2.35
C HIS A 157 -9.43 -11.82 1.60
N ALA A 158 -9.19 -13.02 1.10
CA ALA A 158 -8.02 -13.32 0.27
C ALA A 158 -8.47 -13.77 -1.11
N ARG A 159 -7.80 -13.27 -2.14
CA ARG A 159 -7.95 -13.72 -3.52
C ARG A 159 -6.65 -14.34 -3.97
N VAL A 160 -6.69 -15.63 -4.31
CA VAL A 160 -5.51 -16.47 -4.59
C VAL A 160 -5.63 -17.05 -5.99
N THR A 161 -4.54 -17.03 -6.73
CA THR A 161 -4.39 -17.75 -7.99
C THR A 161 -3.36 -18.85 -7.79
N PRO A 162 -3.76 -20.12 -7.61
CA PRO A 162 -2.84 -21.25 -7.58
C PRO A 162 -2.31 -21.53 -8.98
N ALA A 163 -1.10 -22.07 -9.05
CA ALA A 163 -0.56 -22.58 -10.30
C ALA A 163 -1.28 -23.89 -10.73
N PRO A 164 -1.30 -24.21 -12.01
CA PRO A 164 -1.83 -25.47 -12.49
C PRO A 164 -1.09 -26.67 -11.86
N GLY A 165 -1.83 -27.65 -11.34
CA GLY A 165 -1.26 -28.86 -10.74
C GLY A 165 -0.65 -28.69 -9.34
N ALA A 166 -0.91 -27.58 -8.68
CA ALA A 166 -0.46 -27.33 -7.31
C ALA A 166 -1.29 -28.12 -6.28
N GLY A 167 -0.93 -29.39 -6.08
CA GLY A 167 -1.52 -30.23 -5.04
C GLY A 167 -1.00 -29.89 -3.65
N GLY A 168 -1.86 -30.01 -2.63
CA GLY A 168 -1.45 -29.84 -1.24
C GLY A 168 -1.17 -28.41 -0.80
N LEU A 169 -1.53 -27.40 -1.58
CA LEU A 169 -1.37 -25.99 -1.26
C LEU A 169 -2.45 -25.53 -0.28
N HIS A 170 -2.07 -24.77 0.73
CA HIS A 170 -2.95 -24.19 1.74
C HIS A 170 -2.75 -22.68 1.83
N LEU A 171 -3.83 -21.94 2.02
CA LEU A 171 -3.75 -20.57 2.51
C LEU A 171 -3.79 -20.58 4.04
N ARG A 172 -2.69 -20.19 4.65
CA ARG A 172 -2.52 -20.05 6.11
C ARG A 172 -2.64 -18.59 6.49
N VAL A 173 -3.47 -18.30 7.49
CA VAL A 173 -3.60 -16.95 8.05
C VAL A 173 -3.10 -16.96 9.49
N THR A 174 -2.23 -16.01 9.81
CA THR A 174 -1.66 -15.85 11.14
C THR A 174 -1.94 -14.46 11.70
N VAL A 175 -2.07 -14.37 13.02
CA VAL A 175 -2.12 -13.12 13.78
C VAL A 175 -0.93 -13.10 14.73
N ASN A 176 -0.05 -12.13 14.61
CA ASN A 176 1.18 -12.02 15.40
C ASN A 176 2.01 -13.32 15.44
N GLY A 177 1.95 -14.10 14.34
CA GLY A 177 2.64 -15.38 14.21
C GLY A 177 1.83 -16.61 14.65
N GLU A 178 0.70 -16.44 15.33
CA GLU A 178 -0.20 -17.54 15.71
C GLU A 178 -1.17 -17.86 14.57
N VAL A 179 -1.31 -19.14 14.22
CA VAL A 179 -2.20 -19.59 13.15
C VAL A 179 -3.65 -19.48 13.60
N ILE A 180 -4.45 -18.67 12.91
CA ILE A 180 -5.88 -18.51 13.16
C ILE A 180 -6.75 -19.28 12.18
N ALA A 181 -6.24 -19.55 10.98
CA ALA A 181 -6.94 -20.32 9.95
C ALA A 181 -5.94 -20.96 8.99
N SER A 182 -6.32 -22.14 8.46
CA SER A 182 -5.66 -22.79 7.34
C SER A 182 -6.73 -23.41 6.44
N ARG A 183 -6.69 -23.10 5.15
CA ARG A 183 -7.66 -23.58 4.16
C ARG A 183 -6.94 -24.22 2.99
N PRO A 184 -7.27 -25.49 2.67
CA PRO A 184 -6.73 -26.11 1.46
C PRO A 184 -7.22 -25.40 0.22
N LEU A 185 -6.36 -25.28 -0.76
CA LEU A 185 -6.70 -24.86 -2.11
C LEU A 185 -6.93 -26.12 -2.93
N GLU A 186 -8.18 -26.36 -3.33
CA GLU A 186 -8.53 -27.54 -4.12
C GLU A 186 -7.82 -27.49 -5.48
N GLU A 187 -7.40 -28.63 -6.01
CA GLU A 187 -6.72 -28.71 -7.32
C GLU A 187 -7.65 -28.31 -8.46
N GLU A 188 -8.92 -28.70 -8.36
CA GLU A 188 -9.96 -28.35 -9.33
C GLU A 188 -10.74 -27.13 -8.89
N GLY A 189 -10.96 -26.18 -9.80
CA GLY A 189 -11.75 -24.99 -9.51
C GLY A 189 -11.39 -23.80 -10.40
N PRO A 190 -11.95 -22.61 -10.11
CA PRO A 190 -11.66 -21.39 -10.88
C PRO A 190 -10.20 -20.99 -10.76
N ALA A 191 -9.66 -20.37 -11.80
CA ALA A 191 -8.26 -19.92 -11.85
C ALA A 191 -7.91 -18.97 -10.70
N THR A 192 -8.87 -18.20 -10.21
CA THR A 192 -8.71 -17.35 -9.02
C THR A 192 -9.77 -17.73 -7.99
N ARG A 193 -9.38 -17.89 -6.74
CA ARG A 193 -10.22 -18.34 -5.64
C ARG A 193 -10.36 -17.25 -4.58
N GLU A 194 -11.58 -17.10 -4.09
CA GLU A 194 -11.88 -16.17 -3.00
C GLU A 194 -12.09 -16.96 -1.71
N LEU A 195 -11.37 -16.58 -0.66
CA LEU A 195 -11.39 -17.18 0.66
C LEU A 195 -11.70 -16.10 1.69
N SER A 196 -12.62 -16.40 2.59
CA SER A 196 -13.01 -15.50 3.67
C SER A 196 -12.79 -16.14 5.03
N PHE A 197 -12.32 -15.35 5.97
CA PHE A 197 -12.04 -15.73 7.34
C PHE A 197 -12.67 -14.70 8.29
N SER A 198 -12.90 -15.08 9.51
CA SER A 198 -13.34 -14.16 10.56
C SER A 198 -12.50 -14.38 11.81
N HIS A 199 -12.10 -13.30 12.46
CA HIS A 199 -11.33 -13.34 13.69
C HIS A 199 -11.87 -12.35 14.72
N ARG A 200 -11.60 -12.62 16.01
CA ARG A 200 -11.89 -11.73 17.13
C ARG A 200 -10.61 -11.54 17.94
N PHE A 201 -10.20 -10.30 18.08
CA PHE A 201 -9.03 -9.98 18.90
C PHE A 201 -9.42 -9.90 20.37
N SER A 202 -8.68 -10.57 21.23
CA SER A 202 -8.92 -10.59 22.69
C SER A 202 -8.28 -9.44 23.44
N SER A 203 -7.29 -8.78 22.85
CA SER A 203 -6.52 -7.69 23.47
C SER A 203 -6.33 -6.52 22.53
N ALA A 204 -6.33 -5.31 23.09
CA ALA A 204 -6.04 -4.09 22.35
C ALA A 204 -4.56 -3.98 21.98
N GLY A 205 -4.29 -3.24 20.91
CA GLY A 205 -2.94 -3.00 20.39
C GLY A 205 -2.87 -3.12 18.88
N THR A 206 -1.67 -3.17 18.37
CA THR A 206 -1.43 -3.37 16.93
C THR A 206 -1.23 -4.86 16.65
N ALA A 207 -2.03 -5.41 15.75
CA ALA A 207 -1.94 -6.79 15.32
C ALA A 207 -1.44 -6.88 13.87
N ARG A 208 -0.40 -7.67 13.63
CA ARG A 208 0.04 -8.04 12.29
C ARG A 208 -0.73 -9.29 11.85
N VAL A 209 -1.45 -9.18 10.76
CA VAL A 209 -2.16 -10.31 10.13
C VAL A 209 -1.44 -10.66 8.84
N SER A 210 -1.05 -11.92 8.69
CA SER A 210 -0.34 -12.41 7.51
C SER A 210 -1.13 -13.54 6.88
N ALA A 211 -1.27 -13.49 5.57
CA ALA A 211 -1.76 -14.59 4.74
C ALA A 211 -0.58 -15.14 3.93
N GLU A 212 -0.38 -16.45 3.93
CA GLU A 212 0.76 -17.11 3.31
C GLU A 212 0.30 -18.40 2.61
N LEU A 213 0.84 -18.65 1.42
CA LEU A 213 0.70 -19.92 0.73
C LEU A 213 1.73 -20.91 1.27
N VAL A 214 1.27 -22.08 1.71
CA VAL A 214 2.11 -23.10 2.33
C VAL A 214 1.70 -24.50 1.87
N GLY A 215 2.64 -25.45 1.81
CA GLY A 215 2.38 -26.83 1.43
C GLY A 215 3.48 -27.42 0.57
N GLU A 216 3.32 -28.68 0.12
CA GLU A 216 4.32 -29.37 -0.69
C GLU A 216 4.51 -28.73 -2.08
N GLY A 217 3.50 -28.00 -2.58
CA GLY A 217 3.55 -27.27 -3.85
C GLY A 217 3.87 -25.76 -3.71
N ALA A 218 4.23 -25.30 -2.50
CA ALA A 218 4.40 -23.85 -2.23
C ALA A 218 5.73 -23.25 -2.71
N GLY A 219 6.68 -24.07 -3.18
CA GLY A 219 7.91 -23.57 -3.77
C GLY A 219 7.71 -23.25 -5.25
N ASP A 220 7.59 -21.98 -5.59
CA ASP A 220 7.43 -21.53 -6.97
C ASP A 220 8.47 -20.48 -7.39
N GLY A 221 8.33 -19.95 -8.60
CA GLY A 221 9.29 -19.03 -9.19
C GLY A 221 9.29 -17.62 -8.60
N LEU A 222 8.31 -17.23 -7.79
CA LEU A 222 8.20 -15.86 -7.26
C LEU A 222 7.62 -15.81 -5.83
N PRO A 223 8.34 -16.25 -4.82
CA PRO A 223 7.85 -16.32 -3.44
C PRO A 223 7.47 -14.97 -2.81
N GLY A 224 7.83 -13.87 -3.44
CA GLY A 224 7.47 -12.52 -2.98
C GLY A 224 5.97 -12.23 -3.03
N ASP A 225 5.20 -12.96 -3.84
CA ASP A 225 3.74 -12.82 -3.95
C ASP A 225 2.95 -13.94 -3.26
N ASP A 226 3.64 -14.88 -2.61
CA ASP A 226 3.07 -15.93 -1.76
C ASP A 226 2.62 -15.44 -0.39
N ALA A 227 2.98 -14.24 0.00
CA ALA A 227 2.60 -13.66 1.27
C ALA A 227 2.07 -12.24 1.12
N ARG A 228 1.05 -11.92 1.94
CA ARG A 228 0.51 -10.57 2.11
C ARG A 228 0.28 -10.27 3.58
N HIS A 229 0.47 -9.02 3.94
CA HIS A 229 0.40 -8.58 5.33
C HIS A 229 -0.54 -7.39 5.49
N LEU A 230 -1.25 -7.38 6.61
CA LEU A 230 -2.08 -6.27 7.06
C LEU A 230 -1.68 -5.89 8.49
N VAL A 231 -1.87 -4.64 8.82
CA VAL A 231 -1.76 -4.15 10.19
C VAL A 231 -3.14 -3.70 10.63
N ILE A 232 -3.65 -4.31 11.70
CA ILE A 232 -4.96 -4.00 12.28
C ILE A 232 -4.74 -3.30 13.62
N GLU A 233 -5.37 -2.16 13.80
CA GLU A 233 -5.42 -1.48 15.09
C GLU A 233 -6.62 -2.02 15.88
N VAL A 234 -6.36 -2.62 17.04
CA VAL A 234 -7.39 -3.17 17.92
C VAL A 234 -7.58 -2.23 19.10
N LEU A 235 -8.77 -1.69 19.24
CA LEU A 235 -9.11 -0.75 20.30
C LEU A 235 -9.84 -1.47 21.43
N ASP A 236 -9.45 -1.20 22.68
CA ASP A 236 -10.24 -1.62 23.84
C ASP A 236 -11.54 -0.81 23.93
N ARG A 237 -11.40 0.49 23.69
CA ARG A 237 -12.51 1.46 23.71
C ARG A 237 -12.34 2.51 22.64
N LEU A 238 -13.46 2.95 22.06
CA LEU A 238 -13.53 4.09 21.18
C LEU A 238 -14.10 5.28 21.93
N GLU A 239 -13.32 6.33 22.13
CA GLU A 239 -13.81 7.58 22.67
C GLU A 239 -14.34 8.45 21.52
N VAL A 240 -15.61 8.86 21.62
CA VAL A 240 -16.28 9.70 20.64
C VAL A 240 -16.70 11.01 21.31
N PRO A 241 -15.96 12.11 21.13
CA PRO A 241 -16.39 13.39 21.63
C PRO A 241 -17.64 13.86 20.89
N ILE A 242 -18.61 14.37 21.65
CA ILE A 242 -19.81 15.03 21.12
C ILE A 242 -19.70 16.50 21.46
N ILE A 243 -19.50 17.33 20.47
CA ILE A 243 -19.43 18.79 20.62
C ILE A 243 -20.84 19.37 20.58
N GLN A 244 -21.16 20.18 21.57
CA GLN A 244 -22.46 20.86 21.76
C GLN A 244 -22.23 22.29 22.20
N ASP A 245 -23.18 23.23 21.90
CA ASP A 245 -23.09 24.63 22.30
C ASP A 245 -23.29 24.81 23.81
N SER A 246 -24.03 23.95 24.47
CA SER A 246 -24.44 24.12 25.86
C SER A 246 -24.53 22.78 26.58
N PRO A 247 -24.09 22.68 27.86
CA PRO A 247 -24.22 21.50 28.69
C PRO A 247 -25.66 21.13 29.01
N ASP A 248 -26.55 22.07 29.01
CA ASP A 248 -27.99 21.87 29.36
C ASP A 248 -28.76 21.10 28.26
N LYS A 249 -28.26 21.11 27.03
CA LYS A 249 -28.80 20.30 25.93
C LYS A 249 -28.50 18.79 26.08
N GLY A 250 -27.69 18.39 27.05
CA GLY A 250 -27.19 17.01 27.20
C GLY A 250 -28.27 15.94 27.42
N ARG A 251 -29.45 16.30 27.91
CA ARG A 251 -30.59 15.37 28.09
C ARG A 251 -31.68 15.47 27.03
N ALA A 252 -31.67 16.47 26.22
CA ALA A 252 -32.69 16.71 25.18
C ALA A 252 -32.07 16.88 23.78
N GLY A 253 -30.74 16.97 23.67
CA GLY A 253 -30.04 17.14 22.41
C GLY A 253 -29.77 15.84 21.67
N GLY A 254 -29.41 15.95 20.38
CA GLY A 254 -29.12 14.81 19.51
C GLY A 254 -28.06 13.87 20.07
N GLY A 255 -27.08 14.39 20.82
CA GLY A 255 -26.03 13.59 21.47
C GLY A 255 -26.54 12.61 22.51
N HIS A 256 -27.58 12.98 23.28
CA HIS A 256 -28.20 12.07 24.24
C HIS A 256 -28.94 10.92 23.57
N TRP A 257 -29.68 11.21 22.51
CA TRP A 257 -30.38 10.18 21.75
C TRP A 257 -29.41 9.25 21.01
N LEU A 258 -28.28 9.78 20.56
CA LEU A 258 -27.22 9.00 19.97
C LEU A 258 -26.59 8.03 20.99
N ASP A 259 -26.32 8.53 22.20
CA ASP A 259 -25.82 7.70 23.30
C ASP A 259 -26.80 6.57 23.64
N LEU A 260 -28.08 6.86 23.73
CA LEU A 260 -29.10 5.83 23.95
C LEU A 260 -29.27 4.85 22.79
N ALA A 261 -29.17 5.31 21.56
CA ALA A 261 -29.37 4.51 20.36
C ALA A 261 -28.19 3.55 20.09
N LEU A 262 -26.97 4.05 20.31
CA LEU A 262 -25.76 3.27 20.09
C LEU A 262 -25.36 2.41 21.31
N PHE A 263 -25.85 2.77 22.49
CA PHE A 263 -25.65 2.04 23.75
C PHE A 263 -26.97 1.81 24.48
N PRO A 264 -27.87 1.00 23.92
CA PRO A 264 -28.94 0.47 24.74
C PRO A 264 -28.26 -0.23 25.90
N ARG A 265 -28.59 0.19 27.13
CA ARG A 265 -28.05 -0.40 28.38
C ARG A 265 -28.45 -1.86 28.46
N TYR A 266 -27.71 -2.73 27.78
CA TYR A 266 -27.86 -4.15 27.86
C TYR A 266 -26.98 -4.69 28.97
N GLY A 267 -27.62 -5.14 30.06
CA GLY A 267 -27.05 -6.06 31.03
C GLY A 267 -26.02 -5.43 31.98
N GLU A 268 -26.21 -5.71 33.25
CA GLU A 268 -25.23 -5.43 34.29
C GLU A 268 -23.93 -6.21 34.00
N GLY A 269 -22.81 -5.53 33.83
CA GLY A 269 -21.51 -6.15 33.97
C GLY A 269 -20.45 -5.92 32.86
N GLN A 270 -20.79 -5.44 31.68
CA GLN A 270 -19.75 -5.12 30.69
C GLN A 270 -19.63 -3.60 30.46
N PRO A 271 -18.42 -3.04 30.58
CA PRO A 271 -18.21 -1.64 30.27
C PRO A 271 -18.48 -1.37 28.77
N PRO A 272 -19.06 -0.20 28.42
CA PRO A 272 -19.32 0.14 27.04
C PRO A 272 -18.00 0.23 26.26
N LYS A 273 -17.96 -0.38 25.08
CA LYS A 273 -16.77 -0.35 24.20
C LYS A 273 -16.61 0.97 23.45
N VAL A 274 -17.69 1.73 23.32
CA VAL A 274 -17.66 3.10 22.82
C VAL A 274 -18.11 4.02 23.94
N ILE A 275 -17.37 5.06 24.21
CA ILE A 275 -17.67 6.05 25.24
C ILE A 275 -17.91 7.37 24.56
N PHE A 276 -19.14 7.89 24.67
CA PHE A 276 -19.42 9.25 24.28
C PHE A 276 -18.99 10.20 25.38
N ARG A 277 -18.20 11.22 24.99
CA ARG A 277 -17.80 12.30 25.88
C ARG A 277 -18.44 13.60 25.39
N PRO A 278 -19.47 14.11 26.09
CA PRO A 278 -19.98 15.43 25.78
C PRO A 278 -18.87 16.46 26.05
N VAL A 279 -18.63 17.29 25.06
CA VAL A 279 -17.65 18.38 25.12
C VAL A 279 -18.36 19.66 24.72
N ILE A 280 -18.17 20.70 25.50
CA ILE A 280 -18.72 22.01 25.15
C ILE A 280 -17.80 22.61 24.08
N LEU A 281 -18.42 23.20 23.04
CA LEU A 281 -17.71 24.03 22.07
C LEU A 281 -16.97 25.14 22.83
N GLY A 282 -15.73 25.41 22.53
CA GLY A 282 -14.86 26.32 23.31
C GLY A 282 -13.99 25.63 24.34
N SER A 283 -14.37 24.47 24.85
CA SER A 283 -13.53 23.62 25.71
C SER A 283 -12.97 22.38 25.01
N ALA A 284 -13.13 22.30 23.68
CA ALA A 284 -12.56 21.22 22.87
C ALA A 284 -11.04 21.34 22.85
N GLU A 285 -10.38 20.64 23.76
CA GLU A 285 -8.94 20.58 23.79
C GLU A 285 -8.41 19.77 22.58
N SER A 286 -7.37 20.29 21.96
CA SER A 286 -6.67 19.59 20.87
C SER A 286 -6.23 18.17 21.25
N GLY A 287 -6.01 17.90 22.54
CA GLY A 287 -5.65 16.60 23.08
C GLY A 287 -6.78 15.55 23.01
N ILE A 288 -8.05 15.96 23.09
CA ILE A 288 -9.20 15.05 22.95
C ILE A 288 -9.34 14.66 21.48
N LEU A 289 -9.29 15.63 20.58
CA LEU A 289 -9.40 15.39 19.13
C LEU A 289 -8.22 14.56 18.60
N ALA A 290 -7.02 14.73 19.15
CA ALA A 290 -5.85 13.97 18.74
C ALA A 290 -5.96 12.45 19.01
N ARG A 291 -6.75 12.05 20.02
CA ARG A 291 -6.97 10.65 20.42
C ARG A 291 -8.25 10.05 19.84
N SER A 292 -9.13 10.89 19.29
CA SER A 292 -10.41 10.48 18.76
C SER A 292 -10.30 10.08 17.30
N ARG A 293 -11.09 9.11 16.88
CA ARG A 293 -11.23 8.69 15.47
C ARG A 293 -12.49 9.25 14.84
N VAL A 294 -13.50 9.52 15.65
CA VAL A 294 -14.79 10.06 15.23
C VAL A 294 -15.14 11.22 16.13
N LEU A 295 -15.66 12.27 15.54
CA LEU A 295 -16.19 13.45 16.19
C LEU A 295 -17.66 13.61 15.85
N VAL A 296 -18.49 13.91 16.82
CA VAL A 296 -19.91 14.20 16.63
C VAL A 296 -20.15 15.67 16.92
N LEU A 297 -20.77 16.36 15.99
CA LEU A 297 -21.33 17.70 16.20
C LEU A 297 -22.84 17.58 16.37
N SER A 298 -23.40 18.13 17.44
CA SER A 298 -24.84 18.03 17.73
C SER A 298 -25.40 19.39 18.16
N GLY A 299 -26.35 19.92 17.40
CA GLY A 299 -27.08 21.12 17.73
C GLY A 299 -26.22 22.36 17.84
N ILE A 300 -25.21 22.52 16.97
CA ILE A 300 -24.30 23.67 16.96
C ILE A 300 -24.95 24.82 16.22
N SER A 301 -25.05 25.97 16.88
CA SER A 301 -25.60 27.20 16.31
C SER A 301 -24.52 28.19 15.85
N SER A 302 -23.33 28.13 16.44
CA SER A 302 -22.17 28.95 16.08
C SER A 302 -20.86 28.25 16.50
N ALA A 303 -19.75 28.63 15.90
CA ALA A 303 -18.42 28.25 16.32
C ALA A 303 -17.43 29.37 16.02
N GLU A 304 -16.43 29.53 16.88
CA GLU A 304 -15.35 30.48 16.62
C GLU A 304 -14.41 29.94 15.49
N PRO A 305 -13.73 30.84 14.76
CA PRO A 305 -12.83 30.45 13.70
C PRO A 305 -11.78 29.38 14.11
N ARG A 306 -11.26 29.51 15.34
CA ARG A 306 -10.30 28.53 15.90
C ARG A 306 -10.91 27.15 16.09
N GLU A 307 -12.15 27.06 16.45
CA GLU A 307 -12.87 25.80 16.66
C GLU A 307 -13.15 25.11 15.32
N LEU A 308 -13.55 25.88 14.32
CA LEU A 308 -13.72 25.40 12.96
C LEU A 308 -12.39 24.86 12.40
N GLU A 309 -11.29 25.57 12.62
CA GLU A 309 -9.95 25.13 12.21
C GLU A 309 -9.55 23.81 12.90
N LEU A 310 -9.86 23.62 14.18
CA LEU A 310 -9.61 22.37 14.89
C LEU A 310 -10.41 21.21 14.30
N ILE A 311 -11.69 21.43 13.98
CA ILE A 311 -12.56 20.42 13.35
C ILE A 311 -12.06 20.09 11.94
N GLU A 312 -11.75 21.11 11.15
CA GLU A 312 -11.21 20.95 9.80
C GLU A 312 -9.90 20.18 9.79
N ASN A 313 -8.97 20.51 10.66
CA ASN A 313 -7.70 19.80 10.81
C ASN A 313 -7.90 18.35 11.30
N PHE A 314 -8.92 18.08 12.10
CA PHE A 314 -9.28 16.73 12.49
C PHE A 314 -9.74 15.91 11.28
N VAL A 315 -10.63 16.45 10.45
CA VAL A 315 -11.13 15.80 9.24
C VAL A 315 -10.01 15.60 8.19
N ARG A 316 -9.18 16.63 7.97
CA ARG A 316 -8.04 16.55 7.03
C ARG A 316 -7.02 15.47 7.41
N ARG A 317 -6.88 15.17 8.69
CA ARG A 317 -6.03 14.06 9.18
C ARG A 317 -6.69 12.69 9.12
N GLY A 318 -7.88 12.59 8.50
CA GLY A 318 -8.61 11.35 8.32
C GLY A 318 -9.59 11.02 9.46
N GLY A 319 -9.91 11.96 10.34
CA GLY A 319 -10.95 11.81 11.35
C GLY A 319 -12.35 11.77 10.73
N GLY A 320 -13.22 10.89 11.25
CA GLY A 320 -14.62 10.80 10.85
C GLY A 320 -15.45 11.92 11.52
N LEU A 321 -16.25 12.65 10.76
CA LEU A 321 -17.15 13.67 11.27
C LEU A 321 -18.59 13.25 11.05
N LEU A 322 -19.38 13.25 12.13
CA LEU A 322 -20.81 13.01 12.11
C LEU A 322 -21.53 14.27 12.60
N VAL A 323 -22.41 14.81 11.79
CA VAL A 323 -23.17 16.01 12.13
C VAL A 323 -24.64 15.68 12.31
N PHE A 324 -25.16 15.92 13.52
CA PHE A 324 -26.58 15.85 13.84
C PHE A 324 -27.18 17.26 13.81
N ALA A 325 -27.98 17.52 12.78
CA ALA A 325 -28.80 18.71 12.71
C ALA A 325 -30.05 18.49 13.55
N ASP A 326 -30.16 19.18 14.68
CA ASP A 326 -31.34 19.20 15.53
C ASP A 326 -31.98 20.61 15.56
N ALA A 327 -32.98 20.80 16.42
CA ALA A 327 -33.65 22.09 16.55
C ALA A 327 -32.74 23.24 17.04
N GLY A 328 -31.55 22.91 17.55
CA GLY A 328 -30.55 23.91 17.98
C GLY A 328 -29.55 24.27 16.87
N THR A 329 -29.58 23.59 15.75
CA THR A 329 -28.65 23.85 14.64
C THR A 329 -29.07 25.09 13.86
N ASP A 330 -28.17 26.07 13.77
CA ASP A 330 -28.38 27.23 12.89
C ASP A 330 -28.09 26.85 11.44
N ARG A 331 -29.10 26.97 10.57
CA ARG A 331 -29.00 26.60 9.16
C ARG A 331 -28.04 27.47 8.35
N LEU A 332 -27.99 28.77 8.68
CA LEU A 332 -27.10 29.71 7.99
C LEU A 332 -25.65 29.40 8.36
N PHE A 333 -25.39 29.22 9.66
CA PHE A 333 -24.08 28.84 10.15
C PHE A 333 -23.63 27.50 9.52
N ALA A 334 -24.49 26.49 9.49
CA ALA A 334 -24.16 25.17 8.91
C ALA A 334 -23.81 25.29 7.42
N ASN A 335 -24.59 26.01 6.63
CA ASN A 335 -24.37 26.17 5.19
C ASN A 335 -23.16 27.05 4.85
N ASP A 336 -22.96 28.12 5.60
CA ASP A 336 -21.98 29.16 5.24
C ASP A 336 -20.60 28.92 5.87
N ARG A 337 -20.49 28.04 6.87
CA ARG A 337 -19.26 27.85 7.62
C ARG A 337 -18.83 26.40 7.80
N LEU A 338 -19.78 25.45 7.93
CA LEU A 338 -19.46 24.04 8.16
C LEU A 338 -19.29 23.24 6.87
N TRP A 339 -19.96 23.65 5.77
CA TRP A 339 -19.98 22.93 4.52
C TRP A 339 -19.12 23.54 3.40
N GLN A 340 -18.36 24.59 3.71
CA GLN A 340 -17.35 25.15 2.80
C GLN A 340 -16.02 24.41 2.94
#